data_e12f521339acbbebb39b92d001d33e06
#
_entry.id   e12f521339acbbebb39b92d001d33e06
#
_cell.length_a   1.000
_cell.length_b   1.000
_cell.length_c   1.000
_cell.angle_alpha   90.00
_cell.angle_beta   90.00
_cell.angle_gamma   90.00
#
_symmetry.space_group_name_H-M   'P 1'
#
loop_
_entity.id
_entity.type
_entity.pdbx_description
1 polymer ?
#
loop_
_entity_poly.entity_id
_entity_poly.type
_entity_poly.pdbx_seq_one_letter_code
_entity_poly.pdbx_strand_id
1 'polypeptide(L)'
;LAELMGAVVAQNTTSGQPIVSRAGDTITLTPNSKTAYINGAATTLTVVPFMESNQIYVSVDDLADWFGQTVTRSKDKQLIEITEDKSVAGSSNLEQWAISMGALLLYENNPKEANLFGGKVRYGAMAVGSAVTDRIHTTGPDFGRTPLATDWGITNREGLFAQAKALIASNTTWDLCRVSHLAQWGYLSGYVTYAEALAMVQPAAETLCSRYSNWKQLQKDYLEGYMKWAGLNGNVWTSERGIL
;
A
#
# COMPACT_ATOMS: atom_id res chain seq x y z
N LEU A 1 12.55 0.15 -10.76
CA LEU A 1 12.17 1.13 -9.74
C LEU A 1 10.65 1.32 -9.68
N ALA A 2 9.96 1.57 -10.80
CA ALA A 2 8.50 1.74 -10.81
C ALA A 2 7.76 0.56 -10.15
N GLU A 3 8.18 -0.66 -10.43
CA GLU A 3 7.64 -1.87 -9.82
C GLU A 3 7.88 -1.94 -8.30
N LEU A 4 9.05 -1.48 -7.83
CA LEU A 4 9.34 -1.34 -6.40
C LEU A 4 8.46 -0.30 -5.72
N MET A 5 7.96 0.68 -6.47
CA MET A 5 7.00 1.70 -6.02
C MET A 5 5.54 1.23 -6.14
N GLY A 6 5.31 -0.06 -6.42
CA GLY A 6 3.97 -0.64 -6.52
C GLY A 6 3.32 -0.52 -7.90
N ALA A 7 4.04 -0.04 -8.91
CA ALA A 7 3.49 0.03 -10.26
C ALA A 7 3.59 -1.30 -11.01
N VAL A 8 2.73 -1.46 -12.00
CA VAL A 8 2.85 -2.49 -13.04
C VAL A 8 3.46 -1.85 -14.28
N VAL A 9 4.53 -2.44 -14.79
CA VAL A 9 5.15 -2.01 -16.06
C VAL A 9 4.74 -2.99 -17.14
N ALA A 10 4.16 -2.49 -18.20
CA ALA A 10 3.67 -3.27 -19.33
C ALA A 10 4.04 -2.57 -20.66
N GLN A 11 3.73 -3.22 -21.75
CA GLN A 11 3.86 -2.64 -23.08
C GLN A 11 2.49 -2.63 -23.76
N ASN A 12 2.14 -1.51 -24.37
CA ASN A 12 0.94 -1.42 -25.19
C ASN A 12 1.05 -2.39 -26.36
N THR A 13 0.13 -3.33 -26.46
CA THR A 13 0.16 -4.39 -27.48
C THR A 13 -0.01 -3.87 -28.92
N THR A 14 -0.61 -2.70 -29.08
CA THR A 14 -0.86 -2.08 -30.38
C THR A 14 0.25 -1.12 -30.79
N SER A 15 0.66 -0.21 -29.88
CA SER A 15 1.67 0.82 -30.20
C SER A 15 3.10 0.45 -29.82
N GLY A 16 3.27 -0.60 -29.00
CA GLY A 16 4.57 -0.97 -28.46
C GLY A 16 5.11 -0.01 -27.39
N GLN A 17 4.35 1.01 -27.00
CA GLN A 17 4.78 2.00 -26.03
C GLN A 17 4.79 1.43 -24.61
N PRO A 18 5.79 1.76 -23.78
CA PRO A 18 5.79 1.42 -22.37
C PRO A 18 4.65 2.10 -21.62
N ILE A 19 3.98 1.30 -20.78
CA ILE A 19 2.91 1.74 -19.90
C ILE A 19 3.31 1.45 -18.46
N VAL A 20 3.13 2.43 -17.59
CA VAL A 20 3.29 2.29 -16.14
C VAL A 20 1.93 2.55 -15.50
N SER A 21 1.42 1.59 -14.73
CA SER A 21 0.11 1.71 -14.08
C SER A 21 0.23 1.53 -12.57
N ARG A 22 -0.42 2.42 -11.80
CA ARG A 22 -0.49 2.34 -10.35
C ARG A 22 -1.78 2.98 -9.83
N ALA A 23 -2.46 2.31 -8.92
CA ALA A 23 -3.65 2.83 -8.23
C ALA A 23 -4.76 3.36 -9.18
N GLY A 24 -4.89 2.76 -10.36
CA GLY A 24 -5.87 3.17 -11.38
C GLY A 24 -5.35 4.21 -12.39
N ASP A 25 -4.23 4.86 -12.10
CA ASP A 25 -3.58 5.75 -13.06
C ASP A 25 -2.74 4.98 -14.06
N THR A 26 -2.69 5.47 -15.28
CA THR A 26 -1.90 4.90 -16.38
C THR A 26 -1.05 5.97 -17.02
N ILE A 27 0.25 5.71 -17.10
CA ILE A 27 1.24 6.60 -17.69
C ILE A 27 1.79 5.91 -18.93
N THR A 28 1.58 6.52 -20.10
CA THR A 28 2.13 6.05 -21.37
C THR A 28 3.35 6.86 -21.70
N LEU A 29 4.48 6.19 -21.91
CA LEU A 29 5.77 6.78 -22.22
C LEU A 29 6.09 6.66 -23.71
N THR A 30 6.73 7.68 -24.27
CA THR A 30 7.28 7.64 -25.63
C THR A 30 8.80 7.74 -25.53
N PRO A 31 9.55 6.67 -25.83
CA PRO A 31 11.00 6.72 -25.83
C PRO A 31 11.52 7.86 -26.73
N ASN A 32 12.56 8.52 -26.27
CA ASN A 32 13.19 9.67 -26.96
C ASN A 32 12.28 10.91 -27.14
N SER A 33 11.18 11.00 -26.37
CA SER A 33 10.28 12.16 -26.34
C SER A 33 10.08 12.65 -24.92
N LYS A 34 10.00 13.97 -24.72
CA LYS A 34 9.60 14.56 -23.44
C LYS A 34 8.08 14.50 -23.19
N THR A 35 7.30 14.07 -24.16
CA THR A 35 5.85 13.97 -23.98
C THR A 35 5.48 12.58 -23.46
N ALA A 36 4.80 12.54 -22.33
CA ALA A 36 4.12 11.38 -21.79
C ALA A 36 2.61 11.67 -21.68
N TYR A 37 1.83 10.63 -21.41
CA TYR A 37 0.38 10.77 -21.24
C TYR A 37 -0.03 10.13 -19.91
N ILE A 38 -0.63 10.93 -19.03
CA ILE A 38 -1.23 10.45 -17.78
C ILE A 38 -2.74 10.37 -17.99
N ASN A 39 -3.30 9.17 -17.94
CA ASN A 39 -4.73 8.92 -18.21
C ASN A 39 -5.20 9.54 -19.55
N GLY A 40 -4.33 9.55 -20.55
CA GLY A 40 -4.60 10.14 -21.86
C GLY A 40 -4.34 11.65 -21.95
N ALA A 41 -4.08 12.36 -20.88
CA ALA A 41 -3.70 13.77 -20.87
C ALA A 41 -2.19 13.93 -21.06
N ALA A 42 -1.78 14.80 -22.00
CA ALA A 42 -0.37 15.03 -22.27
C ALA A 42 0.31 15.76 -21.10
N THR A 43 1.50 15.31 -20.75
CA THR A 43 2.39 15.93 -19.77
C THR A 43 3.82 16.02 -20.33
N THR A 44 4.63 16.90 -19.75
CA THR A 44 6.03 17.10 -20.17
C THR A 44 6.97 16.57 -19.10
N LEU A 45 7.87 15.67 -19.49
CA LEU A 45 8.89 15.10 -18.64
C LEU A 45 10.05 16.06 -18.40
N THR A 46 10.68 15.98 -17.24
CA THR A 46 11.90 16.72 -16.92
C THR A 46 13.08 16.21 -17.74
N VAL A 47 13.17 14.89 -17.91
CA VAL A 47 14.22 14.20 -18.67
C VAL A 47 13.59 13.33 -19.76
N VAL A 48 14.23 13.30 -20.92
CA VAL A 48 13.81 12.42 -22.03
C VAL A 48 14.00 10.96 -21.64
N PRO A 49 12.95 10.12 -21.64
CA PRO A 49 13.08 8.69 -21.38
C PRO A 49 13.79 7.99 -22.55
N PHE A 50 14.57 6.98 -22.26
CA PHE A 50 15.28 6.22 -23.27
C PHE A 50 15.17 4.72 -23.05
N MET A 51 15.42 3.94 -24.10
CA MET A 51 15.44 2.48 -24.05
C MET A 51 16.87 1.98 -24.03
N GLU A 52 17.17 1.06 -23.13
CA GLU A 52 18.42 0.31 -23.10
C GLU A 52 18.14 -1.12 -22.68
N SER A 53 18.71 -2.12 -23.41
CA SER A 53 18.54 -3.53 -23.11
C SER A 53 17.08 -3.95 -22.91
N ASN A 54 16.18 -3.45 -23.75
CA ASN A 54 14.73 -3.67 -23.68
C ASN A 54 14.05 -3.17 -22.39
N GLN A 55 14.70 -2.25 -21.68
CA GLN A 55 14.15 -1.58 -20.50
C GLN A 55 13.98 -0.09 -20.80
N ILE A 56 12.90 0.50 -20.27
CA ILE A 56 12.72 1.95 -20.31
C ILE A 56 13.31 2.59 -19.08
N TYR A 57 14.09 3.64 -19.29
CA TYR A 57 14.65 4.47 -18.24
C TYR A 57 13.92 5.81 -18.23
N VAL A 58 13.46 6.21 -17.07
CA VAL A 58 12.74 7.46 -16.81
C VAL A 58 13.32 8.11 -15.54
N SER A 59 13.21 9.43 -15.46
CA SER A 59 13.66 10.15 -14.28
C SER A 59 12.95 9.67 -13.01
N VAL A 60 13.71 9.46 -11.94
CA VAL A 60 13.13 9.14 -10.63
C VAL A 60 12.24 10.27 -10.11
N ASP A 61 12.56 11.51 -10.43
CA ASP A 61 11.77 12.67 -10.03
C ASP A 61 10.40 12.69 -10.75
N ASP A 62 10.38 12.47 -12.07
CA ASP A 62 9.14 12.36 -12.83
C ASP A 62 8.27 11.20 -12.31
N LEU A 63 8.90 10.05 -12.04
CA LEU A 63 8.20 8.88 -11.53
C LEU A 63 7.60 9.11 -10.13
N ALA A 64 8.36 9.75 -9.25
CA ALA A 64 7.91 10.08 -7.90
C ALA A 64 6.78 11.13 -7.92
N ASP A 65 6.89 12.15 -8.76
CA ASP A 65 5.86 13.17 -8.94
C ASP A 65 4.53 12.56 -9.40
N TRP A 66 4.56 11.64 -10.38
CA TRP A 66 3.37 10.93 -10.84
C TRP A 66 2.68 10.12 -9.75
N PHE A 67 3.45 9.61 -8.79
CA PHE A 67 2.93 8.79 -7.71
C PHE A 67 2.70 9.58 -6.41
N GLY A 68 2.82 10.92 -6.45
CA GLY A 68 2.64 11.78 -5.29
C GLY A 68 3.67 11.51 -4.18
N GLN A 69 4.92 11.26 -4.58
CA GLN A 69 6.00 10.90 -3.69
C GLN A 69 7.13 11.94 -3.71
N THR A 70 7.90 11.99 -2.64
CA THR A 70 9.04 12.89 -2.50
C THR A 70 10.35 12.12 -2.66
N VAL A 71 11.27 12.68 -3.43
CA VAL A 71 12.62 12.17 -3.61
C VAL A 71 13.59 12.97 -2.75
N THR A 72 14.28 12.29 -1.84
CA THR A 72 15.38 12.86 -1.05
C THR A 72 16.68 12.19 -1.45
N ARG A 73 17.72 13.01 -1.65
CA ARG A 73 19.06 12.52 -1.99
C ARG A 73 20.02 12.83 -0.86
N SER A 74 20.87 11.86 -0.51
CA SER A 74 21.96 12.11 0.45
C SER A 74 22.95 13.12 -0.10
N LYS A 75 23.69 13.81 0.79
CA LYS A 75 24.66 14.86 0.41
C LYS A 75 25.75 14.34 -0.52
N ASP A 76 26.15 13.10 -0.35
CA ASP A 76 27.12 12.40 -1.21
C ASP A 76 26.49 11.80 -2.47
N LYS A 77 25.17 11.97 -2.66
CA LYS A 77 24.37 11.45 -3.78
C LYS A 77 24.45 9.93 -3.97
N GLN A 78 24.85 9.19 -2.94
CA GLN A 78 24.89 7.73 -3.00
C GLN A 78 23.58 7.06 -2.63
N LEU A 79 22.69 7.78 -1.94
CA LEU A 79 21.40 7.28 -1.50
C LEU A 79 20.27 8.15 -2.07
N ILE A 80 19.30 7.50 -2.70
CA ILE A 80 18.02 8.09 -3.08
C ILE A 80 16.95 7.46 -2.21
N GLU A 81 16.26 8.28 -1.43
CA GLU A 81 15.12 7.88 -0.62
C GLU A 81 13.85 8.41 -1.29
N ILE A 82 12.87 7.53 -1.52
CA ILE A 82 11.57 7.88 -2.07
C ILE A 82 10.54 7.62 -0.97
N THR A 83 9.84 8.68 -0.59
CA THR A 83 8.83 8.61 0.47
C THR A 83 7.53 9.20 -0.04
N GLU A 84 6.40 8.67 0.44
CA GLU A 84 5.13 9.33 0.21
C GLU A 84 5.05 10.58 1.08
N ASP A 85 4.69 11.70 0.46
CA ASP A 85 4.45 12.92 1.20
C ASP A 85 3.07 12.86 1.87
N LYS A 86 3.09 12.59 3.17
CA LYS A 86 1.89 12.58 4.01
C LYS A 86 1.52 13.96 4.55
N SER A 87 2.19 15.01 4.09
CA SER A 87 1.96 16.39 4.59
C SER A 87 0.56 16.93 4.30
N VAL A 88 -0.22 16.23 3.46
CA VAL A 88 -1.57 16.63 3.06
C VAL A 88 -2.65 16.20 4.06
N ALA A 89 -2.37 15.25 4.93
CA ALA A 89 -3.31 14.83 5.97
C ALA A 89 -2.73 15.16 7.34
N GLY A 90 -3.11 16.27 7.92
CA GLY A 90 -3.06 16.39 9.37
C GLY A 90 -3.75 15.15 9.93
N SER A 91 -3.04 14.33 10.71
CA SER A 91 -3.58 13.06 11.22
C SER A 91 -4.87 13.33 11.98
N SER A 92 -6.01 13.06 11.33
CA SER A 92 -7.29 13.14 11.99
C SER A 92 -7.39 12.02 13.00
N ASN A 93 -8.17 12.20 14.07
CA ASN A 93 -8.45 11.11 15.02
C ASN A 93 -8.98 9.87 14.31
N LEU A 94 -9.68 10.05 13.19
CA LEU A 94 -10.22 8.96 12.37
C LEU A 94 -9.12 8.19 11.65
N GLU A 95 -8.08 8.87 11.15
CA GLU A 95 -6.93 8.21 10.53
C GLU A 95 -6.19 7.34 11.55
N GLN A 96 -5.93 7.87 12.75
CA GLN A 96 -5.30 7.09 13.81
C GLN A 96 -6.16 5.89 14.22
N TRP A 97 -7.47 6.06 14.28
CA TRP A 97 -8.42 4.99 14.51
C TRP A 97 -8.36 3.92 13.42
N ALA A 98 -8.41 4.34 12.17
CA ALA A 98 -8.35 3.45 11.00
C ALA A 98 -7.10 2.57 10.99
N ILE A 99 -5.95 3.14 11.39
CA ILE A 99 -4.69 2.42 11.52
C ILE A 99 -4.74 1.44 12.71
N SER A 100 -5.19 1.93 13.86
CA SER A 100 -5.12 1.19 15.12
C SER A 100 -6.09 0.01 15.18
N MET A 101 -7.23 0.07 14.48
CA MET A 101 -8.21 -1.02 14.49
C MET A 101 -7.67 -2.32 13.86
N GLY A 102 -6.67 -2.22 12.98
CA GLY A 102 -5.99 -3.38 12.38
C GLY A 102 -4.72 -3.82 13.11
N ALA A 103 -4.35 -3.15 14.20
CA ALA A 103 -3.03 -3.30 14.82
C ALA A 103 -2.71 -4.72 15.29
N LEU A 104 -3.68 -5.45 15.87
CA LEU A 104 -3.46 -6.84 16.32
C LEU A 104 -3.08 -7.77 15.17
N LEU A 105 -3.83 -7.71 14.06
CA LEU A 105 -3.56 -8.53 12.89
C LEU A 105 -2.25 -8.13 12.22
N LEU A 106 -1.97 -6.83 12.18
CA LEU A 106 -0.74 -6.30 11.63
C LEU A 106 0.48 -6.73 12.43
N TYR A 107 0.42 -6.64 13.75
CA TYR A 107 1.49 -7.02 14.64
C TYR A 107 1.81 -8.53 14.56
N GLU A 108 0.78 -9.38 14.47
CA GLU A 108 0.93 -10.82 14.32
C GLU A 108 1.61 -11.18 12.99
N ASN A 109 1.15 -10.61 11.89
CA ASN A 109 1.67 -10.94 10.57
C ASN A 109 3.06 -10.35 10.30
N ASN A 110 3.34 -9.15 10.81
CA ASN A 110 4.66 -8.55 10.67
C ASN A 110 4.93 -7.45 11.71
N PRO A 111 5.40 -7.80 12.90
CA PRO A 111 5.64 -6.82 13.97
C PRO A 111 6.69 -5.76 13.61
N LYS A 112 7.63 -6.06 12.69
CA LYS A 112 8.63 -5.10 12.22
C LYS A 112 8.04 -4.03 11.31
N GLU A 113 6.93 -4.35 10.67
CA GLU A 113 6.26 -3.52 9.67
C GLU A 113 4.95 -2.90 10.19
N ALA A 114 4.67 -3.03 11.50
CA ALA A 114 3.43 -2.58 12.14
C ALA A 114 3.12 -1.07 11.92
N ASN A 115 4.11 -0.27 11.58
CA ASN A 115 3.97 1.17 11.35
C ASN A 115 3.78 1.56 9.89
N LEU A 116 3.76 0.61 8.95
CA LEU A 116 3.78 0.91 7.51
C LEU A 116 2.59 1.75 7.05
N PHE A 117 1.42 1.52 7.59
CA PHE A 117 0.22 2.28 7.22
C PHE A 117 0.16 3.64 7.93
N GLY A 118 0.65 3.75 9.15
CA GLY A 118 0.62 4.97 9.98
C GLY A 118 1.88 5.85 9.88
N GLY A 119 2.96 5.32 9.32
CA GLY A 119 4.25 5.99 9.20
C GLY A 119 4.54 6.50 7.79
N LYS A 120 5.71 7.12 7.62
CA LYS A 120 6.29 7.33 6.28
C LYS A 120 6.67 5.96 5.73
N VAL A 121 6.01 5.53 4.65
CA VAL A 121 6.38 4.30 3.96
C VAL A 121 7.57 4.60 3.07
N ARG A 122 8.66 3.87 3.27
CA ARG A 122 9.78 3.88 2.35
C ARG A 122 9.51 2.87 1.25
N TYR A 123 9.30 3.35 0.05
CA TYR A 123 9.21 2.49 -1.13
C TYR A 123 10.55 1.94 -1.59
N GLY A 124 11.63 2.56 -1.17
CA GLY A 124 12.97 2.10 -1.45
C GLY A 124 14.01 3.15 -1.13
N ALA A 125 15.18 2.70 -0.73
CA ALA A 125 16.42 3.46 -0.74
C ALA A 125 17.30 2.85 -1.83
N MET A 126 17.64 3.64 -2.85
CA MET A 126 18.59 3.23 -3.87
C MET A 126 19.95 3.83 -3.59
N ALA A 127 20.97 2.99 -3.49
CA ALA A 127 22.35 3.48 -3.52
C ALA A 127 22.78 3.66 -4.98
N VAL A 128 23.24 4.86 -5.30
CA VAL A 128 23.79 5.16 -6.63
C VAL A 128 25.24 4.67 -6.67
N GLY A 129 25.51 3.64 -7.48
CA GLY A 129 26.86 3.21 -7.82
C GLY A 129 27.51 2.07 -7.04
N SER A 130 26.82 1.39 -6.14
CA SER A 130 27.30 0.13 -5.57
C SER A 130 26.16 -0.81 -5.21
N ALA A 131 26.43 -2.10 -5.20
CA ALA A 131 25.48 -3.15 -4.88
C ALA A 131 24.99 -3.06 -3.43
N VAL A 132 24.08 -2.13 -3.13
CA VAL A 132 23.31 -2.14 -1.89
C VAL A 132 21.97 -2.79 -2.19
N THR A 133 22.02 -4.09 -2.41
CA THR A 133 20.84 -4.92 -2.62
C THR A 133 20.02 -5.12 -1.35
N ASP A 134 20.62 -4.97 -0.17
CA ASP A 134 20.03 -5.40 1.09
C ASP A 134 19.03 -4.39 1.71
N ARG A 135 18.94 -3.17 1.19
CA ARG A 135 18.06 -2.13 1.74
C ARG A 135 16.82 -1.82 0.91
N ILE A 136 16.71 -2.43 -0.26
CA ILE A 136 15.60 -2.17 -1.20
C ILE A 136 14.35 -3.02 -0.87
N HIS A 137 14.46 -4.02 0.00
CA HIS A 137 13.50 -5.11 0.06
C HIS A 137 12.53 -5.12 1.23
N THR A 138 12.56 -4.16 2.13
CA THR A 138 11.70 -4.23 3.32
C THR A 138 10.24 -3.88 3.06
N THR A 139 9.90 -3.25 1.93
CA THR A 139 8.53 -2.79 1.64
C THR A 139 8.18 -2.76 0.15
N GLY A 140 8.67 -3.71 -0.63
CA GLY A 140 8.30 -3.82 -2.04
C GLY A 140 6.83 -4.23 -2.23
N PRO A 141 6.27 -4.02 -3.43
CA PRO A 141 4.87 -4.36 -3.73
C PRO A 141 4.52 -5.82 -3.49
N ASP A 142 5.47 -6.72 -3.57
CA ASP A 142 5.27 -8.15 -3.30
C ASP A 142 4.92 -8.42 -1.83
N PHE A 143 5.32 -7.55 -0.90
CA PHE A 143 4.93 -7.63 0.49
C PHE A 143 3.41 -7.58 0.66
N GLY A 144 2.72 -6.74 -0.10
CA GLY A 144 1.26 -6.68 -0.11
C GLY A 144 0.60 -7.65 -1.10
N ARG A 145 1.19 -7.82 -2.29
CA ARG A 145 0.60 -8.65 -3.37
C ARG A 145 0.54 -10.12 -3.04
N THR A 146 1.60 -10.67 -2.45
CA THR A 146 1.65 -12.10 -2.12
C THR A 146 0.54 -12.50 -1.16
N PRO A 147 0.39 -11.92 0.04
CA PRO A 147 -0.67 -12.31 0.94
C PRO A 147 -2.07 -11.95 0.41
N LEU A 148 -2.23 -10.86 -0.35
CA LEU A 148 -3.50 -10.57 -1.01
C LEU A 148 -3.92 -11.68 -1.98
N ALA A 149 -2.97 -12.21 -2.76
CA ALA A 149 -3.24 -13.29 -3.71
C ALA A 149 -3.43 -14.64 -3.02
N THR A 150 -2.56 -15.02 -2.07
CA THR A 150 -2.56 -16.34 -1.44
C THR A 150 -3.68 -16.52 -0.43
N ASP A 151 -3.92 -15.50 0.41
CA ASP A 151 -4.81 -15.64 1.56
C ASP A 151 -6.22 -15.11 1.28
N TRP A 152 -6.33 -14.20 0.29
CA TRP A 152 -7.58 -13.52 -0.03
C TRP A 152 -8.06 -13.72 -1.47
N GLY A 153 -7.25 -14.30 -2.35
CA GLY A 153 -7.57 -14.42 -3.77
C GLY A 153 -7.63 -13.10 -4.53
N ILE A 154 -7.03 -12.04 -3.96
CA ILE A 154 -7.07 -10.68 -4.51
C ILE A 154 -5.82 -10.44 -5.35
N THR A 155 -5.99 -10.28 -6.66
CA THR A 155 -4.90 -10.08 -7.61
C THR A 155 -4.92 -8.73 -8.32
N ASN A 156 -5.93 -7.90 -8.02
CA ASN A 156 -6.11 -6.59 -8.63
C ASN A 156 -6.91 -5.64 -7.74
N ARG A 157 -7.02 -4.39 -8.19
CA ARG A 157 -7.73 -3.31 -7.51
C ARG A 157 -9.23 -3.61 -7.31
N GLU A 158 -9.90 -4.11 -8.33
CA GLU A 158 -11.33 -4.40 -8.30
C GLU A 158 -11.66 -5.46 -7.25
N GLY A 159 -10.85 -6.53 -7.19
CA GLY A 159 -10.95 -7.57 -6.18
C GLY A 159 -10.73 -7.03 -4.77
N LEU A 160 -9.80 -6.09 -4.59
CA LEU A 160 -9.54 -5.44 -3.29
C LEU A 160 -10.78 -4.67 -2.81
N PHE A 161 -11.38 -3.84 -3.66
CA PHE A 161 -12.57 -3.08 -3.30
C PHE A 161 -13.78 -3.98 -3.05
N ALA A 162 -13.96 -5.01 -3.87
CA ALA A 162 -15.04 -5.98 -3.69
C ALA A 162 -14.95 -6.69 -2.34
N GLN A 163 -13.75 -7.13 -1.95
CA GLN A 163 -13.52 -7.80 -0.67
C GLN A 163 -13.69 -6.85 0.50
N ALA A 164 -13.16 -5.64 0.44
CA ALA A 164 -13.35 -4.62 1.48
C ALA A 164 -14.84 -4.33 1.70
N LYS A 165 -15.62 -4.17 0.62
CA LYS A 165 -17.06 -3.97 0.67
C LYS A 165 -17.78 -5.17 1.33
N ALA A 166 -17.38 -6.39 1.02
CA ALA A 166 -17.94 -7.60 1.62
C ALA A 166 -17.69 -7.66 3.13
N LEU A 167 -16.46 -7.34 3.57
CA LEU A 167 -16.12 -7.27 4.99
C LEU A 167 -16.92 -6.19 5.73
N ILE A 168 -17.08 -5.01 5.14
CA ILE A 168 -17.91 -3.94 5.72
C ILE A 168 -19.37 -4.38 5.85
N ALA A 169 -19.90 -5.04 4.81
CA ALA A 169 -21.28 -5.51 4.79
C ALA A 169 -21.57 -6.62 5.83
N SER A 170 -20.56 -7.44 6.20
CA SER A 170 -20.70 -8.45 7.25
C SER A 170 -20.94 -7.83 8.63
N ASN A 171 -20.43 -6.61 8.84
CA ASN A 171 -20.62 -5.79 10.03
C ASN A 171 -20.16 -6.45 11.34
N THR A 172 -19.32 -7.50 11.30
CA THR A 172 -18.68 -8.08 12.48
C THR A 172 -17.43 -7.31 12.86
N THR A 173 -17.08 -7.24 14.13
CA THR A 173 -15.86 -6.55 14.59
C THR A 173 -14.61 -7.17 13.98
N TRP A 174 -14.59 -8.50 13.86
CA TRP A 174 -13.54 -9.27 13.19
C TRP A 174 -13.32 -8.79 11.75
N ASP A 175 -14.37 -8.69 10.96
CA ASP A 175 -14.28 -8.29 9.56
C ASP A 175 -13.99 -6.80 9.38
N LEU A 176 -14.62 -5.95 10.19
CA LEU A 176 -14.37 -4.51 10.14
C LEU A 176 -12.89 -4.16 10.42
N CYS A 177 -12.27 -4.82 11.41
CA CYS A 177 -10.84 -4.64 11.68
C CYS A 177 -9.95 -5.10 10.52
N ARG A 178 -10.35 -6.15 9.79
CA ARG A 178 -9.60 -6.68 8.65
C ARG A 178 -9.60 -5.74 7.43
N VAL A 179 -10.56 -4.83 7.33
CA VAL A 179 -10.58 -3.80 6.27
C VAL A 179 -9.33 -2.92 6.34
N SER A 180 -8.86 -2.55 7.53
CA SER A 180 -7.62 -1.78 7.71
C SER A 180 -6.41 -2.54 7.15
N HIS A 181 -6.35 -3.84 7.37
CA HIS A 181 -5.27 -4.68 6.88
C HIS A 181 -5.28 -4.82 5.35
N LEU A 182 -6.46 -5.02 4.75
CA LEU A 182 -6.63 -5.04 3.29
C LEU A 182 -6.22 -3.70 2.66
N ALA A 183 -6.61 -2.58 3.28
CA ALA A 183 -6.27 -1.25 2.79
C ALA A 183 -4.74 -1.02 2.82
N GLN A 184 -4.08 -1.45 3.89
CA GLN A 184 -2.62 -1.38 4.00
C GLN A 184 -1.92 -2.19 2.92
N TRP A 185 -2.28 -3.46 2.76
CA TRP A 185 -1.70 -4.30 1.72
C TRP A 185 -2.04 -3.80 0.31
N GLY A 186 -3.25 -3.29 0.10
CA GLY A 186 -3.66 -2.67 -1.15
C GLY A 186 -2.80 -1.46 -1.50
N TYR A 187 -2.48 -0.63 -0.51
CA TYR A 187 -1.59 0.50 -0.66
C TYR A 187 -0.15 0.06 -0.98
N LEU A 188 0.41 -0.87 -0.19
CA LEU A 188 1.77 -1.39 -0.41
C LEU A 188 1.92 -2.10 -1.77
N SER A 189 0.89 -2.78 -2.23
CA SER A 189 0.87 -3.45 -3.54
C SER A 189 0.70 -2.50 -4.73
N GLY A 190 0.38 -1.22 -4.47
CA GLY A 190 0.10 -0.22 -5.50
C GLY A 190 -1.28 -0.35 -6.14
N TYR A 191 -2.20 -1.12 -5.55
CA TYR A 191 -3.58 -1.22 -6.05
C TYR A 191 -4.39 0.03 -5.73
N VAL A 192 -4.07 0.73 -4.66
CA VAL A 192 -4.73 1.98 -4.24
C VAL A 192 -3.71 3.02 -3.80
N THR A 193 -4.09 4.30 -3.90
CA THR A 193 -3.37 5.40 -3.29
C THR A 193 -3.57 5.40 -1.77
N TYR A 194 -2.76 6.17 -1.05
CA TYR A 194 -2.93 6.35 0.39
C TYR A 194 -4.31 6.93 0.74
N ALA A 195 -4.76 7.94 -0.01
CA ALA A 195 -6.08 8.56 0.18
C ALA A 195 -7.22 7.56 -0.04
N GLU A 196 -7.11 6.69 -1.05
CA GLU A 196 -8.11 5.64 -1.30
C GLU A 196 -8.09 4.55 -0.24
N ALA A 197 -6.90 4.19 0.28
CA ALA A 197 -6.78 3.25 1.38
C ALA A 197 -7.48 3.78 2.64
N LEU A 198 -7.29 5.07 2.97
CA LEU A 198 -8.01 5.72 4.07
C LEU A 198 -9.52 5.79 3.83
N ALA A 199 -9.95 6.18 2.63
CA ALA A 199 -11.36 6.22 2.28
C ALA A 199 -12.03 4.83 2.34
N MET A 200 -11.29 3.77 2.01
CA MET A 200 -11.76 2.38 2.13
C MET A 200 -11.99 1.98 3.60
N VAL A 201 -11.13 2.41 4.52
CA VAL A 201 -11.21 2.06 5.95
C VAL A 201 -12.24 2.89 6.68
N GLN A 202 -12.50 4.11 6.25
CA GLN A 202 -13.32 5.09 6.96
C GLN A 202 -14.69 4.54 7.42
N PRO A 203 -15.51 3.87 6.60
CA PRO A 203 -16.82 3.36 7.05
C PRO A 203 -16.72 2.32 8.17
N ALA A 204 -15.68 1.48 8.13
CA ALA A 204 -15.42 0.49 9.18
C ALA A 204 -14.97 1.17 10.48
N ALA A 205 -14.07 2.16 10.38
CA ALA A 205 -13.58 2.93 11.51
C ALA A 205 -14.71 3.71 12.21
N GLU A 206 -15.57 4.37 11.45
CA GLU A 206 -16.74 5.09 11.98
C GLU A 206 -17.69 4.14 12.71
N THR A 207 -17.96 2.96 12.13
CA THR A 207 -18.80 1.94 12.75
C THR A 207 -18.21 1.44 14.07
N LEU A 208 -16.91 1.10 14.10
CA LEU A 208 -16.24 0.63 15.30
C LEU A 208 -16.15 1.73 16.37
N CYS A 209 -15.84 2.96 15.96
CA CYS A 209 -15.78 4.12 16.86
C CYS A 209 -17.13 4.41 17.53
N SER A 210 -18.23 4.24 16.81
CA SER A 210 -19.58 4.38 17.39
C SER A 210 -20.00 3.22 18.29
N ARG A 211 -19.42 2.01 18.04
CA ARG A 211 -19.77 0.77 18.77
C ARG A 211 -19.04 0.62 20.09
N TYR A 212 -17.78 1.08 20.15
CA TYR A 212 -16.90 0.84 21.29
C TYR A 212 -16.46 2.12 21.99
N SER A 213 -16.56 2.14 23.32
CA SER A 213 -16.06 3.23 24.16
C SER A 213 -14.59 3.06 24.57
N ASN A 214 -14.01 1.87 24.38
CA ASN A 214 -12.63 1.59 24.72
C ASN A 214 -12.05 0.41 23.91
N TRP A 215 -10.73 0.39 23.79
CA TRP A 215 -9.99 -0.60 23.01
C TRP A 215 -10.14 -2.03 23.54
N LYS A 216 -10.27 -2.22 24.87
CA LYS A 216 -10.39 -3.55 25.47
C LYS A 216 -11.65 -4.28 25.02
N GLN A 217 -12.76 -3.56 24.88
CA GLN A 217 -14.01 -4.14 24.37
C GLN A 217 -13.87 -4.49 22.89
N LEU A 218 -13.32 -3.59 22.08
CA LEU A 218 -13.08 -3.85 20.66
C LEU A 218 -12.18 -5.07 20.46
N GLN A 219 -11.05 -5.12 21.18
CA GLN A 219 -10.11 -6.24 21.10
C GLN A 219 -10.75 -7.57 21.52
N LYS A 220 -11.57 -7.56 22.58
CA LYS A 220 -12.29 -8.75 23.01
C LYS A 220 -13.19 -9.30 21.90
N ASP A 221 -14.02 -8.46 21.29
CA ASP A 221 -14.93 -8.88 20.23
C ASP A 221 -14.18 -9.27 18.94
N TYR A 222 -13.04 -8.63 18.65
CA TYR A 222 -12.15 -9.03 17.57
C TYR A 222 -11.60 -10.45 17.81
N LEU A 223 -11.10 -10.74 19.02
CA LEU A 223 -10.56 -12.04 19.39
C LEU A 223 -11.65 -13.13 19.43
N GLU A 224 -12.86 -12.81 19.86
CA GLU A 224 -14.01 -13.74 19.79
C GLU A 224 -14.32 -14.10 18.32
N GLY A 225 -14.29 -13.11 17.43
CA GLY A 225 -14.44 -13.34 15.99
C GLY A 225 -13.34 -14.22 15.42
N TYR A 226 -12.09 -13.97 15.81
CA TYR A 226 -10.94 -14.80 15.42
C TYR A 226 -11.11 -16.25 15.89
N MET A 227 -11.41 -16.46 17.16
CA MET A 227 -11.57 -17.81 17.72
C MET A 227 -12.70 -18.58 17.02
N LYS A 228 -13.82 -17.91 16.76
CA LYS A 228 -14.93 -18.50 16.00
C LYS A 228 -14.49 -18.92 14.60
N TRP A 229 -13.76 -18.06 13.89
CA TRP A 229 -13.23 -18.35 12.56
C TRP A 229 -12.23 -19.50 12.58
N ALA A 230 -11.35 -19.53 13.57
CA ALA A 230 -10.33 -20.59 13.75
C ALA A 230 -10.87 -21.90 14.36
N GLY A 231 -12.15 -21.96 14.73
CA GLY A 231 -12.74 -23.13 15.39
C GLY A 231 -12.21 -23.37 16.81
N LEU A 232 -11.71 -22.33 17.47
CA LEU A 232 -11.12 -22.40 18.81
C LEU A 232 -12.16 -22.12 19.90
N ASN A 233 -11.96 -22.72 21.07
CA ASN A 233 -12.77 -22.50 22.27
C ASN A 233 -11.87 -22.07 23.44
N GLY A 234 -12.45 -21.37 24.41
CA GLY A 234 -11.74 -20.96 25.62
C GLY A 234 -11.70 -19.46 25.85
N ASN A 235 -10.75 -19.03 26.66
CA ASN A 235 -10.59 -17.62 26.98
C ASN A 235 -9.85 -16.88 25.84
N VAL A 236 -10.46 -15.84 25.29
CA VAL A 236 -9.91 -15.05 24.17
C VAL A 236 -8.51 -14.46 24.45
N TRP A 237 -8.26 -14.08 25.71
CA TRP A 237 -6.99 -13.48 26.14
C TRP A 237 -5.85 -14.49 26.29
N THR A 238 -6.14 -15.78 26.28
CA THR A 238 -5.15 -16.86 26.29
C THR A 238 -5.01 -17.52 24.93
N SER A 239 -5.74 -17.04 23.91
CA SER A 239 -5.56 -17.46 22.52
C SER A 239 -4.22 -16.97 21.98
N GLU A 240 -3.74 -17.59 20.92
CA GLU A 240 -2.49 -17.21 20.25
C GLU A 240 -2.42 -15.69 19.95
N ARG A 241 -3.51 -15.09 19.49
CA ARG A 241 -3.59 -13.65 19.25
C ARG A 241 -3.85 -12.80 20.49
N GLY A 242 -4.44 -13.38 21.52
CA GLY A 242 -4.77 -12.66 22.75
C GLY A 242 -3.61 -12.46 23.70
N ILE A 243 -2.49 -13.17 23.50
CA ILE A 243 -1.26 -13.06 24.29
C ILE A 243 -0.24 -12.08 23.69
N LEU A 244 -0.52 -11.53 22.49
CA LEU A 244 0.30 -10.47 21.87
C LEU A 244 -0.01 -9.12 22.52
#